data_211d1d23c1c320e8f6f195703f3d0bb3
#
_entry.id   211d1d23c1c320e8f6f195703f3d0bb3
#
_cell.length_a   1.000
_cell.length_b   1.000
_cell.length_c   1.000
_cell.angle_alpha   90.00
_cell.angle_beta   90.00
_cell.angle_gamma   90.00
#
_symmetry.space_group_name_H-M   'P 1'
#
loop_
_entity.id
_entity.type
_entity.pdbx_description
1 polymer ?
#
loop_
_entity_poly.entity_id
_entity_poly.type
_entity_poly.pdbx_seq_one_letter_code
_entity_poly.pdbx_strand_id
1 'polypeptide(L)'
;MSPDIEYPNIKIWDNRIDDEFIFEKDKESDYYSWQYNNMANTNSFPNNRKGTHLFWSVTTFPNKKIFDQYTSLAQFISTHLIKKDFQINSVFINGQFIGQDGTSHQDMKEGLTGQKTLMVYLNNRWQKEWGGEFQVLKEKSNDSEVIHSIEYKPGRIIYFDSSLHHRGLAPKIAGVFRKSLVYRIQVX
;
A
#
# COMPACT_ATOMS: atom_id res chain seq x y z
N MET A 1 16.86 10.82 6.57
CA MET A 1 17.46 10.49 5.26
C MET A 1 16.51 10.94 4.16
N SER A 2 17.04 11.62 3.14
CA SER A 2 16.21 12.18 2.08
C SER A 2 15.54 11.09 1.26
N PRO A 3 14.33 11.32 0.79
CA PRO A 3 13.69 10.36 -0.12
C PRO A 3 14.41 10.32 -1.47
N ASP A 4 14.29 9.19 -2.16
CA ASP A 4 14.86 9.05 -3.49
C ASP A 4 14.00 9.76 -4.53
N ILE A 5 12.69 9.79 -4.30
CA ILE A 5 11.73 10.50 -5.15
C ILE A 5 10.79 11.27 -4.23
N GLU A 6 10.51 12.49 -4.59
CA GLU A 6 9.60 13.32 -3.80
C GLU A 6 8.69 14.11 -4.73
N TYR A 7 7.40 14.01 -4.47
CA TYR A 7 6.37 14.82 -5.11
C TYR A 7 5.59 15.53 -4.00
N PRO A 8 4.79 16.54 -4.33
CA PRO A 8 3.97 17.16 -3.28
C PRO A 8 3.16 16.11 -2.53
N ASN A 9 3.37 16.06 -1.21
CA ASN A 9 2.66 15.16 -0.29
C ASN A 9 2.96 13.68 -0.48
N ILE A 10 4.06 13.35 -1.19
CA ILE A 10 4.48 11.96 -1.40
C ILE A 10 5.99 11.88 -1.26
N LYS A 11 6.46 10.91 -0.47
CA LYS A 11 7.89 10.62 -0.34
C LYS A 11 8.12 9.14 -0.57
N ILE A 12 9.16 8.82 -1.32
CA ILE A 12 9.45 7.44 -1.73
C ILE A 12 10.92 7.14 -1.43
N TRP A 13 11.16 5.99 -0.80
CA TRP A 13 12.51 5.49 -0.53
C TRP A 13 12.65 4.09 -1.11
N ASP A 14 13.78 3.82 -1.73
CA ASP A 14 14.13 2.51 -2.26
C ASP A 14 15.35 1.97 -1.55
N ASN A 15 15.42 0.65 -1.42
CA ASN A 15 16.62 -0.04 -0.92
C ASN A 15 16.98 0.38 0.51
N ARG A 16 15.99 0.59 1.35
CA ARG A 16 16.21 0.93 2.77
C ARG A 16 15.85 -0.22 3.69
N ILE A 17 15.19 -1.25 3.18
CA ILE A 17 14.81 -2.42 3.95
C ILE A 17 15.69 -3.58 3.51
N ASP A 18 16.15 -4.38 4.48
CA ASP A 18 16.97 -5.54 4.21
C ASP A 18 16.26 -6.45 3.19
N ASP A 19 16.96 -6.82 2.12
CA ASP A 19 16.40 -7.70 1.08
C ASP A 19 15.95 -9.03 1.67
N GLU A 20 16.67 -9.52 2.69
CA GLU A 20 16.32 -10.79 3.31
C GLU A 20 15.00 -10.69 4.05
N PHE A 21 14.72 -9.56 4.67
CA PHE A 21 13.44 -9.33 5.34
C PHE A 21 12.30 -9.40 4.32
N ILE A 22 12.47 -8.72 3.19
CA ILE A 22 11.44 -8.71 2.14
C ILE A 22 11.24 -10.13 1.58
N PHE A 23 12.34 -10.83 1.30
CA PHE A 23 12.28 -12.20 0.81
C PHE A 23 11.49 -13.09 1.77
N GLU A 24 11.82 -13.00 3.06
CA GLU A 24 11.18 -13.80 4.09
C GLU A 24 9.69 -13.48 4.19
N LYS A 25 9.35 -12.18 4.22
CA LYS A 25 7.96 -11.77 4.38
C LYS A 25 7.12 -12.06 3.14
N ASP A 26 7.73 -11.98 1.96
CA ASP A 26 7.02 -12.35 0.73
C ASP A 26 6.59 -13.81 0.80
N LYS A 27 7.53 -14.71 1.12
CA LYS A 27 7.22 -16.14 1.19
C LYS A 27 6.26 -16.47 2.33
N GLU A 28 6.56 -15.92 3.51
CA GLU A 28 5.75 -16.19 4.70
C GLU A 28 4.31 -15.76 4.50
N SER A 29 4.11 -14.59 3.89
CA SER A 29 2.76 -14.03 3.75
C SER A 29 1.87 -14.82 2.80
N ASP A 30 2.42 -15.67 1.95
CA ASP A 30 1.59 -16.55 1.11
C ASP A 30 0.72 -17.47 1.99
N TYR A 31 1.13 -17.72 3.21
CA TYR A 31 0.44 -18.65 4.11
C TYR A 31 -0.41 -17.96 5.17
N TYR A 32 -0.56 -16.64 5.08
CA TYR A 32 -1.42 -15.90 6.01
C TYR A 32 -2.90 -16.15 5.70
N SER A 33 -3.76 -15.71 6.59
CA SER A 33 -5.22 -15.87 6.42
C SER A 33 -5.77 -14.77 5.52
N TRP A 34 -5.72 -15.00 4.23
CA TRP A 34 -6.22 -14.05 3.24
C TRP A 34 -7.74 -14.11 3.15
N GLN A 35 -8.36 -12.93 3.11
CA GLN A 35 -9.80 -12.79 2.93
C GLN A 35 -10.08 -12.11 1.60
N TYR A 36 -11.02 -12.66 0.82
CA TYR A 36 -11.39 -12.07 -0.48
C TYR A 36 -12.62 -11.19 -0.30
N ASN A 37 -12.43 -10.05 0.36
CA ASN A 37 -13.56 -9.18 0.67
C ASN A 37 -13.18 -7.70 0.71
N ASN A 38 -11.99 -7.35 0.28
CA ASN A 38 -11.55 -5.97 0.36
C ASN A 38 -11.85 -5.22 -0.95
N MET A 39 -12.01 -3.92 -0.84
CA MET A 39 -12.17 -3.05 -2.01
C MET A 39 -11.74 -1.65 -1.63
N ALA A 40 -11.27 -0.90 -2.62
CA ALA A 40 -10.72 0.41 -2.38
C ALA A 40 -11.78 1.41 -1.93
N ASN A 41 -13.01 1.25 -2.39
CA ASN A 41 -14.07 2.18 -2.05
C ASN A 41 -15.37 1.39 -1.85
N THR A 42 -15.67 1.11 -0.60
CA THR A 42 -16.85 0.30 -0.26
C THR A 42 -18.15 0.98 -0.63
N ASN A 43 -18.15 2.31 -0.71
CA ASN A 43 -19.36 3.04 -1.07
C ASN A 43 -19.72 2.90 -2.54
N SER A 44 -18.78 2.46 -3.36
CA SER A 44 -19.04 2.28 -4.78
C SER A 44 -19.67 0.93 -5.10
N PHE A 45 -19.61 -0.02 -4.18
CA PHE A 45 -20.11 -1.36 -4.40
C PHE A 45 -21.38 -1.55 -3.57
N PRO A 46 -22.42 -2.17 -4.08
CA PRO A 46 -22.57 -2.76 -5.40
C PRO A 46 -23.14 -1.82 -6.47
N ASN A 47 -23.42 -0.59 -6.10
CA ASN A 47 -24.15 0.34 -6.96
C ASN A 47 -23.33 0.83 -8.14
N ASN A 48 -22.03 0.96 -7.96
CA ASN A 48 -21.12 1.36 -9.03
C ASN A 48 -20.02 0.31 -9.15
N ARG A 49 -20.22 -0.63 -10.02
CA ARG A 49 -19.28 -1.74 -10.19
C ARG A 49 -18.23 -1.49 -11.25
N LYS A 50 -18.39 -0.42 -11.99
CA LYS A 50 -17.45 -0.10 -13.05
C LYS A 50 -16.10 0.25 -12.43
N GLY A 51 -15.10 -0.56 -12.70
CA GLY A 51 -13.76 -0.35 -12.19
C GLY A 51 -13.59 -0.63 -10.72
N THR A 52 -14.60 -1.21 -10.07
CA THR A 52 -14.51 -1.58 -8.65
C THR A 52 -14.44 -3.09 -8.56
N HIS A 53 -13.37 -3.57 -8.03
CA HIS A 53 -13.13 -5.01 -7.93
C HIS A 53 -12.79 -5.39 -6.49
N LEU A 54 -13.23 -6.56 -6.09
CA LEU A 54 -12.80 -7.14 -4.83
C LEU A 54 -11.37 -7.60 -4.98
N PHE A 55 -10.62 -7.51 -3.91
CA PHE A 55 -9.28 -8.06 -3.84
C PHE A 55 -9.04 -8.64 -2.44
N TRP A 56 -7.85 -9.19 -2.24
CA TRP A 56 -7.52 -9.94 -1.03
C TRP A 56 -6.91 -9.04 0.02
N SER A 57 -7.11 -9.41 1.28
CA SER A 57 -6.44 -8.70 2.37
C SER A 57 -6.15 -9.65 3.52
N VAL A 58 -5.11 -9.30 4.29
CA VAL A 58 -4.81 -9.90 5.59
C VAL A 58 -4.95 -8.79 6.61
N THR A 59 -5.87 -8.96 7.54
CA THR A 59 -6.06 -7.98 8.63
C THR A 59 -5.72 -8.56 10.00
N THR A 60 -5.54 -9.88 10.07
CA THR A 60 -5.14 -10.57 11.29
C THR A 60 -3.87 -11.36 10.99
N PHE A 61 -2.80 -11.07 11.69
CA PHE A 61 -1.52 -11.72 11.48
C PHE A 61 -1.46 -13.00 12.30
N PRO A 62 -0.64 -13.99 11.85
CA PRO A 62 -0.64 -15.32 12.47
C PRO A 62 -0.37 -15.34 13.98
N ASN A 63 0.52 -14.45 14.45
CA ASN A 63 0.85 -14.40 15.86
C ASN A 63 1.47 -13.05 16.20
N LYS A 64 1.68 -12.83 17.50
CA LYS A 64 2.22 -11.57 17.98
C LYS A 64 3.63 -11.30 17.48
N LYS A 65 4.45 -12.32 17.39
CA LYS A 65 5.83 -12.15 16.92
C LYS A 65 5.87 -11.56 15.52
N ILE A 66 5.05 -12.10 14.62
CA ILE A 66 4.98 -11.62 13.24
C ILE A 66 4.39 -10.21 13.20
N PHE A 67 3.33 -9.97 13.95
CA PHE A 67 2.75 -8.63 14.03
C PHE A 67 3.79 -7.62 14.49
N ASP A 68 4.57 -7.98 15.53
CA ASP A 68 5.61 -7.09 16.07
C ASP A 68 6.70 -6.82 15.04
N GLN A 69 7.01 -7.78 14.18
CA GLN A 69 8.01 -7.55 13.12
C GLN A 69 7.54 -6.46 12.17
N TYR A 70 6.25 -6.46 11.82
CA TYR A 70 5.70 -5.43 10.94
C TYR A 70 5.63 -4.07 11.64
N THR A 71 5.23 -4.04 12.90
CA THR A 71 5.18 -2.76 13.62
C THR A 71 6.59 -2.21 13.87
N SER A 72 7.57 -3.10 14.09
CA SER A 72 8.97 -2.67 14.23
C SER A 72 9.51 -2.07 12.94
N LEU A 73 9.08 -2.61 11.79
CA LEU A 73 9.45 -2.02 10.51
C LEU A 73 8.93 -0.58 10.41
N ALA A 74 7.67 -0.37 10.80
CA ALA A 74 7.11 0.99 10.77
C ALA A 74 7.88 1.91 11.70
N GLN A 75 8.28 1.42 12.88
CA GLN A 75 9.05 2.21 13.83
C GLN A 75 10.41 2.58 13.25
N PHE A 76 11.06 1.64 12.57
CA PHE A 76 12.33 1.92 11.88
C PHE A 76 12.15 3.04 10.86
N ILE A 77 11.08 2.97 10.07
CA ILE A 77 10.81 3.96 9.03
C ILE A 77 10.53 5.33 9.67
N SER A 78 9.75 5.34 10.75
CA SER A 78 9.47 6.56 11.51
C SER A 78 10.79 7.22 11.96
N THR A 79 11.62 6.45 12.63
CA THR A 79 12.84 6.95 13.25
C THR A 79 13.88 7.40 12.23
N HIS A 80 14.10 6.59 11.21
CA HIS A 80 15.27 6.79 10.35
C HIS A 80 14.96 7.51 9.04
N LEU A 81 13.73 7.39 8.52
CA LEU A 81 13.40 7.94 7.21
C LEU A 81 12.50 9.15 7.31
N ILE A 82 11.37 9.01 7.97
CA ILE A 82 10.38 10.10 8.08
C ILE A 82 10.84 11.13 9.12
N LYS A 83 11.43 10.64 10.21
CA LYS A 83 11.92 11.45 11.34
C LYS A 83 10.78 12.21 12.00
N LYS A 84 9.67 11.54 12.18
CA LYS A 84 8.51 12.03 12.92
C LYS A 84 7.88 10.86 13.63
N ASP A 85 7.45 11.09 14.84
CA ASP A 85 6.69 10.09 15.58
C ASP A 85 5.28 10.01 15.01
N PHE A 86 4.73 8.82 15.00
CA PHE A 86 3.36 8.63 14.59
C PHE A 86 2.73 7.48 15.37
N GLN A 87 1.41 7.50 15.37
CA GLN A 87 0.62 6.42 15.94
C GLN A 87 0.13 5.54 14.79
N ILE A 88 0.27 4.24 14.95
CA ILE A 88 -0.27 3.30 13.97
C ILE A 88 -1.72 3.01 14.33
N ASN A 89 -2.63 3.37 13.43
CA ASN A 89 -4.05 3.14 13.64
C ASN A 89 -4.47 1.77 13.11
N SER A 90 -3.86 1.32 12.03
CA SER A 90 -4.11 -0.02 11.53
C SER A 90 -2.95 -0.46 10.64
N VAL A 91 -2.76 -1.78 10.55
CA VAL A 91 -1.77 -2.39 9.66
C VAL A 91 -2.43 -3.60 9.01
N PHE A 92 -2.25 -3.72 7.71
CA PHE A 92 -2.84 -4.82 6.94
C PHE A 92 -2.05 -5.00 5.65
N ILE A 93 -2.31 -6.11 4.96
CA ILE A 93 -1.67 -6.39 3.66
C ILE A 93 -2.78 -6.55 2.63
N ASN A 94 -2.66 -5.84 1.51
CA ASN A 94 -3.54 -6.01 0.36
C ASN A 94 -2.88 -6.91 -0.66
N GLY A 95 -3.68 -7.75 -1.31
CA GLY A 95 -3.20 -8.63 -2.35
C GLY A 95 -4.09 -8.57 -3.58
N GLN A 96 -3.48 -8.45 -4.75
CA GLN A 96 -4.22 -8.30 -6.00
C GLN A 96 -3.66 -9.24 -7.06
N PHE A 97 -4.55 -9.98 -7.71
CA PHE A 97 -4.23 -10.70 -8.94
C PHE A 97 -4.71 -9.88 -10.13
N ILE A 98 -4.36 -10.31 -11.33
CA ILE A 98 -4.79 -9.67 -12.58
C ILE A 98 -6.32 -9.45 -12.55
N GLY A 99 -6.75 -8.29 -12.99
CA GLY A 99 -8.16 -7.93 -13.03
C GLY A 99 -8.70 -7.27 -11.77
N GLN A 100 -7.90 -7.16 -10.72
CA GLN A 100 -8.35 -6.65 -9.43
C GLN A 100 -7.85 -5.23 -9.17
N ASP A 101 -7.97 -4.35 -10.15
CA ASP A 101 -7.57 -2.95 -9.99
C ASP A 101 -8.35 -2.27 -8.87
N GLY A 102 -7.68 -1.46 -8.09
CA GLY A 102 -8.34 -0.60 -7.13
C GLY A 102 -9.01 0.58 -7.82
N THR A 103 -9.93 1.20 -7.11
CA THR A 103 -10.62 2.41 -7.60
C THR A 103 -10.04 3.63 -6.91
N SER A 104 -10.22 4.79 -7.54
CA SER A 104 -9.77 6.07 -6.99
C SER A 104 -10.48 6.34 -5.67
N HIS A 105 -9.71 6.61 -4.62
CA HIS A 105 -10.25 6.86 -3.28
C HIS A 105 -9.25 7.65 -2.46
N GLN A 106 -9.71 8.13 -1.32
CA GLN A 106 -8.88 8.75 -0.29
C GLN A 106 -8.86 7.81 0.92
N ASP A 107 -7.78 7.87 1.69
CA ASP A 107 -7.65 7.04 2.88
C ASP A 107 -8.07 7.77 4.16
N MET A 108 -8.28 9.06 4.08
CA MET A 108 -8.58 9.86 5.26
C MET A 108 -9.93 9.53 5.88
N LYS A 109 -10.00 9.64 7.19
CA LYS A 109 -11.26 9.60 7.93
C LYS A 109 -11.70 11.03 8.18
N GLU A 110 -13.00 11.24 8.02
CA GLU A 110 -13.58 12.56 8.23
C GLU A 110 -13.32 13.04 9.65
N GLY A 111 -13.00 14.32 9.79
CA GLY A 111 -12.82 14.93 11.09
C GLY A 111 -11.44 14.78 11.72
N LEU A 112 -10.54 14.07 11.07
CA LEU A 112 -9.17 13.91 11.58
C LEU A 112 -8.19 14.65 10.68
N THR A 113 -7.12 15.17 11.28
CA THR A 113 -6.04 15.83 10.55
C THR A 113 -4.75 15.04 10.76
N GLY A 114 -3.77 15.27 9.90
CA GLY A 114 -2.47 14.63 10.07
C GLY A 114 -2.45 13.16 9.69
N GLN A 115 -3.46 12.69 9.00
CA GLN A 115 -3.52 11.30 8.59
C GLN A 115 -2.62 11.05 7.40
N LYS A 116 -1.82 9.99 7.49
CA LYS A 116 -0.91 9.58 6.42
C LYS A 116 -1.06 8.09 6.17
N THR A 117 -0.67 7.70 4.99
CA THR A 117 -0.58 6.29 4.65
C THR A 117 0.88 5.96 4.36
N LEU A 118 1.34 4.86 4.93
CA LEU A 118 2.68 4.33 4.70
C LEU A 118 2.51 2.96 4.06
N MET A 119 3.14 2.75 2.91
CA MET A 119 3.08 1.48 2.21
C MET A 119 4.48 0.92 2.00
N VAL A 120 4.58 -0.41 2.05
CA VAL A 120 5.81 -1.12 1.72
C VAL A 120 5.43 -2.28 0.80
N TYR A 121 6.14 -2.39 -0.31
CA TYR A 121 5.86 -3.46 -1.27
C TYR A 121 6.61 -4.72 -0.88
N LEU A 122 5.87 -5.81 -0.68
CA LEU A 122 6.41 -7.04 -0.08
C LEU A 122 6.90 -8.07 -1.08
N ASN A 123 6.52 -7.99 -2.35
CA ASN A 123 7.04 -8.98 -3.31
C ASN A 123 8.55 -8.82 -3.40
N ASN A 124 9.28 -9.93 -3.33
CA ASN A 124 10.74 -9.88 -3.41
C ASN A 124 11.25 -9.87 -4.86
N ARG A 125 10.35 -10.07 -5.82
CA ARG A 125 10.67 -10.03 -7.26
C ARG A 125 9.56 -9.30 -7.99
N TRP A 126 9.94 -8.44 -8.92
CA TRP A 126 8.96 -7.71 -9.73
C TRP A 126 9.62 -7.27 -11.02
N GLN A 127 8.89 -7.35 -12.11
CA GLN A 127 9.34 -6.83 -13.40
C GLN A 127 8.41 -5.69 -13.79
N LYS A 128 9.00 -4.64 -14.36
CA LYS A 128 8.23 -3.45 -14.73
C LYS A 128 7.01 -3.81 -15.59
N GLU A 129 7.19 -4.77 -16.50
CA GLU A 129 6.14 -5.19 -17.42
C GLU A 129 4.94 -5.83 -16.71
N TRP A 130 5.11 -6.24 -15.47
CA TRP A 130 4.01 -6.83 -14.71
C TRP A 130 2.99 -5.77 -14.26
N GLY A 131 3.30 -4.49 -14.39
CA GLY A 131 2.39 -3.43 -14.01
C GLY A 131 2.36 -3.22 -12.50
N GLY A 132 1.17 -3.04 -11.95
CA GLY A 132 1.01 -2.89 -10.50
C GLY A 132 1.33 -1.52 -9.96
N GLU A 133 1.27 -0.50 -10.78
CA GLU A 133 1.63 0.86 -10.36
C GLU A 133 0.68 1.39 -9.30
N PHE A 134 1.20 2.29 -8.47
CA PHE A 134 0.42 3.12 -7.58
C PHE A 134 0.18 4.44 -8.31
N GLN A 135 -1.08 4.81 -8.46
CA GLN A 135 -1.43 6.02 -9.19
C GLN A 135 -2.08 7.05 -8.29
N VAL A 136 -1.66 8.29 -8.45
CA VAL A 136 -2.28 9.43 -7.80
C VAL A 136 -3.08 10.15 -8.86
N LEU A 137 -4.36 10.41 -8.56
CA LEU A 137 -5.29 10.99 -9.51
C LEU A 137 -5.71 12.38 -9.05
N LYS A 138 -6.17 13.18 -10.00
CA LYS A 138 -6.58 14.54 -9.71
C LYS A 138 -7.84 14.59 -8.87
N GLU A 139 -8.78 13.65 -9.08
CA GLU A 139 -10.04 13.65 -8.36
C GLU A 139 -10.55 12.21 -8.18
N LYS A 140 -11.65 12.10 -7.44
CA LYS A 140 -12.23 10.82 -7.09
C LYS A 140 -13.04 10.24 -8.26
N SER A 141 -12.33 9.87 -9.29
CA SER A 141 -12.97 9.24 -10.46
C SER A 141 -11.93 8.35 -11.11
N ASN A 142 -12.36 7.18 -11.55
CA ASN A 142 -11.45 6.28 -12.25
C ASN A 142 -11.04 6.81 -13.61
N ASP A 143 -11.82 7.77 -14.14
CA ASP A 143 -11.51 8.42 -15.41
C ASP A 143 -10.71 9.71 -15.21
N SER A 144 -10.36 10.02 -13.97
CA SER A 144 -9.61 11.23 -13.67
C SER A 144 -8.22 11.19 -14.27
N GLU A 145 -7.67 12.37 -14.51
CA GLU A 145 -6.28 12.51 -14.93
C GLU A 145 -5.35 11.88 -13.89
N VAL A 146 -4.40 11.09 -14.36
CA VAL A 146 -3.36 10.52 -13.50
C VAL A 146 -2.25 11.54 -13.37
N ILE A 147 -1.98 12.00 -12.14
CA ILE A 147 -0.94 12.98 -11.88
C ILE A 147 0.42 12.29 -11.78
N HIS A 148 0.48 11.16 -11.04
CA HIS A 148 1.70 10.40 -10.85
C HIS A 148 1.39 8.92 -11.01
N SER A 149 2.29 8.20 -11.65
CA SER A 149 2.22 6.75 -11.76
C SER A 149 3.54 6.21 -11.26
N ILE A 150 3.50 5.52 -10.13
CA ILE A 150 4.70 5.08 -9.39
C ILE A 150 4.84 3.58 -9.53
N GLU A 151 5.98 3.16 -10.07
CA GLU A 151 6.25 1.74 -10.33
C GLU A 151 6.29 0.93 -9.03
N TYR A 152 5.82 -0.30 -9.14
CA TYR A 152 6.01 -1.28 -8.07
C TYR A 152 7.48 -1.71 -8.09
N LYS A 153 8.14 -1.63 -6.94
CA LYS A 153 9.51 -2.15 -6.77
C LYS A 153 9.58 -2.88 -5.44
N PRO A 154 10.22 -4.05 -5.40
CA PRO A 154 10.37 -4.78 -4.13
C PRO A 154 10.97 -3.91 -3.04
N GLY A 155 10.34 -3.90 -1.87
CA GLY A 155 10.83 -3.14 -0.73
C GLY A 155 10.67 -1.63 -0.83
N ARG A 156 10.06 -1.14 -1.89
CA ARG A 156 9.82 0.32 -2.02
C ARG A 156 8.88 0.79 -0.92
N ILE A 157 9.23 1.92 -0.32
CA ILE A 157 8.44 2.56 0.73
C ILE A 157 7.81 3.81 0.13
N ILE A 158 6.49 3.94 0.28
CA ILE A 158 5.75 5.13 -0.16
C ILE A 158 5.01 5.69 1.05
N TYR A 159 5.23 6.97 1.32
CA TYR A 159 4.60 7.68 2.43
C TYR A 159 3.86 8.86 1.83
N PHE A 160 2.55 8.95 2.07
CA PHE A 160 1.77 9.99 1.43
C PHE A 160 0.61 10.47 2.30
N ASP A 161 0.11 11.66 1.96
CA ASP A 161 -1.01 12.27 2.66
C ASP A 161 -2.28 11.49 2.33
N SER A 162 -3.03 11.11 3.37
CA SER A 162 -4.24 10.29 3.19
C SER A 162 -5.35 10.99 2.42
N SER A 163 -5.23 12.30 2.21
CA SER A 163 -6.22 13.05 1.42
C SER A 163 -6.03 12.91 -0.09
N LEU A 164 -4.90 12.35 -0.53
CA LEU A 164 -4.67 12.19 -1.97
C LEU A 164 -5.61 11.16 -2.56
N HIS A 165 -6.18 11.48 -3.72
CA HIS A 165 -6.94 10.48 -4.49
C HIS A 165 -5.95 9.53 -5.14
N HIS A 166 -6.12 8.25 -4.92
CA HIS A 166 -5.13 7.28 -5.39
C HIS A 166 -5.76 5.91 -5.59
N ARG A 167 -5.02 5.05 -6.26
CA ARG A 167 -5.40 3.65 -6.44
C ARG A 167 -4.16 2.79 -6.67
N GLY A 168 -4.26 1.51 -6.34
CA GLY A 168 -3.25 0.51 -6.69
C GLY A 168 -3.75 -0.32 -7.83
N LEU A 169 -2.98 -0.40 -8.92
CA LEU A 169 -3.35 -1.23 -10.06
C LEU A 169 -2.91 -2.67 -9.83
N ALA A 170 -3.69 -3.59 -10.35
CA ALA A 170 -3.39 -5.00 -10.29
C ALA A 170 -2.24 -5.34 -11.25
N PRO A 171 -1.63 -6.51 -11.09
CA PRO A 171 -0.68 -6.98 -12.09
C PRO A 171 -1.36 -7.17 -13.44
N LYS A 172 -0.57 -7.10 -14.50
CA LYS A 172 -1.03 -7.30 -15.88
C LYS A 172 -0.81 -8.72 -16.36
N ILE A 173 -0.28 -9.58 -15.51
CA ILE A 173 0.10 -10.94 -15.90
C ILE A 173 -0.50 -11.93 -14.91
N ALA A 174 -0.93 -13.08 -15.42
CA ALA A 174 -1.49 -14.12 -14.58
C ALA A 174 -0.40 -14.76 -13.71
N GLY A 175 -0.80 -15.21 -12.52
CA GLY A 175 0.12 -15.93 -11.64
C GLY A 175 0.96 -15.04 -10.72
N VAL A 176 0.84 -13.73 -10.86
CA VAL A 176 1.56 -12.79 -10.00
C VAL A 176 0.59 -12.21 -8.99
N PHE A 177 0.95 -12.31 -7.70
CA PHE A 177 0.14 -11.80 -6.59
C PHE A 177 0.82 -10.57 -6.01
N ARG A 178 0.27 -9.40 -6.28
CA ARG A 178 0.84 -8.12 -5.86
C ARG A 178 0.47 -7.87 -4.40
N LYS A 179 1.48 -7.75 -3.55
CA LYS A 179 1.27 -7.55 -2.11
C LYS A 179 1.75 -6.18 -1.67
N SER A 180 0.90 -5.46 -0.97
CA SER A 180 1.22 -4.13 -0.41
C SER A 180 0.93 -4.15 1.08
N LEU A 181 1.97 -3.94 1.88
CA LEU A 181 1.82 -3.76 3.33
C LEU A 181 1.42 -2.31 3.55
N VAL A 182 0.36 -2.09 4.30
CA VAL A 182 -0.22 -0.75 4.47
C VAL A 182 -0.36 -0.43 5.96
N TYR A 183 0.08 0.76 6.33
CA TYR A 183 -0.15 1.31 7.67
C TYR A 183 -0.95 2.59 7.53
N ARG A 184 -2.07 2.66 8.24
CA ARG A 184 -2.77 3.92 8.44
C ARG A 184 -2.17 4.56 9.67
N ILE A 185 -1.65 5.77 9.56
CA ILE A 185 -0.93 6.40 10.66
C ILE A 185 -1.43 7.82 10.90
N GLN A 186 -1.21 8.27 12.13
CA GLN A 186 -1.56 9.62 12.60
C GLN A 186 -0.27 10.27 13.07
N VAL A 187 0.15 11.34 12.38
CA VAL A 187 1.36 12.07 12.74
C VAL A 187 1.02 13.06 13.85
N UNK A 188 1.84 12.93 14.85
CA UNK A 188 1.67 13.73 15.97
C UNK A 188 2.14 15.01 15.92
#